data_51eb6ed552fe5589a91c641333000c67
#
_entry.id   51eb6ed552fe5589a91c641333000c67
#
_cell.length_a   1.000
_cell.length_b   1.000
_cell.length_c   1.000
_cell.angle_alpha   90.00
_cell.angle_beta   90.00
_cell.angle_gamma   90.00
#
_symmetry.space_group_name_H-M   'P 1'
#
loop_
_entity.id
_entity.type
_entity.pdbx_description
1 polymer ?
#
loop_
_entity_poly.entity_id
_entity_poly.type
_entity_poly.pdbx_seq_one_letter_code
_entity_poly.pdbx_strand_id
1 'polypeptide(L)'
;MNPAALLYLSSYTLSLLGNSIAAIALPLLVLQTTGSLLSTGVLAAATAIPAFFAGLFGGVVIDRINRRTSSIVADLVSAASIGALPLIDLVTGLDLGWFILFGIIGALGDVPGMTAREAILPAIVRHSGLSAERLVGIREVLGALVMVVGPATAGGLIAFFDGSTVLWITAATSLAAALTSLGIPRGVGALARISEPRTSAWAQLRDGWRVLFRSNPLLRAVTLLNLVMVAALTALQGILLPAHFTVAGEPGLVGFVLTSLAAGTLVGGGLYAVLAGRGPRRVWFVTGLLGTVVGISIIAVLPVAWLIFAGAFVLGFSSGLFGSLIGVLMIESIPDGMRGRIMGTQNSLMMIAAPAGMVAVALIGHQFDLRTAGFVIAALWALGAVVAVFAPSLRRLELAADEGTAEIAEELVDEKP
;
A
#
# COMPACT_ATOMS: atom_id res chain seq x y z
N MET A 1 18.97 12.66 20.06
CA MET A 1 17.56 12.26 19.93
C MET A 1 17.18 11.40 21.14
N ASN A 2 15.99 11.56 21.70
CA ASN A 2 15.56 10.79 22.87
C ASN A 2 15.53 9.27 22.51
N PRO A 3 15.97 8.36 23.41
CA PRO A 3 15.99 6.92 23.17
C PRO A 3 14.65 6.34 22.71
N ALA A 4 13.52 6.78 23.27
CA ALA A 4 12.21 6.30 22.90
C ALA A 4 11.84 6.64 21.44
N ALA A 5 12.21 7.84 20.96
CA ALA A 5 11.99 8.23 19.57
C ALA A 5 12.88 7.42 18.61
N LEU A 6 14.15 7.18 18.99
CA LEU A 6 15.05 6.31 18.20
C LEU A 6 14.52 4.89 18.07
N LEU A 7 14.12 4.28 19.19
CA LEU A 7 13.56 2.92 19.22
C LEU A 7 12.27 2.82 18.39
N TYR A 8 11.40 3.84 18.47
CA TYR A 8 10.18 3.89 17.65
C TYR A 8 10.50 3.95 16.15
N LEU A 9 11.38 4.88 15.74
CA LEU A 9 11.75 5.04 14.34
C LEU A 9 12.48 3.81 13.79
N SER A 10 13.37 3.20 14.59
CA SER A 10 14.06 1.96 14.20
C SER A 10 13.10 0.80 14.04
N SER A 11 12.17 0.60 14.99
CA SER A 11 11.13 -0.43 14.89
C SER A 11 10.23 -0.21 13.67
N TYR A 12 9.80 1.03 13.43
CA TYR A 12 9.01 1.40 12.26
C TYR A 12 9.73 1.04 10.96
N THR A 13 10.99 1.44 10.82
CA THR A 13 11.79 1.19 9.62
C THR A 13 12.05 -0.30 9.39
N LEU A 14 12.41 -1.05 10.44
CA LEU A 14 12.65 -2.50 10.36
C LEU A 14 11.40 -3.27 9.97
N SER A 15 10.25 -2.96 10.58
CA SER A 15 8.99 -3.60 10.24
C SER A 15 8.55 -3.28 8.81
N LEU A 16 8.67 -2.02 8.40
CA LEU A 16 8.31 -1.61 7.04
C LEU A 16 9.22 -2.27 6.00
N LEU A 17 10.52 -2.40 6.30
CA LEU A 17 11.49 -3.09 5.46
C LEU A 17 11.16 -4.59 5.34
N GLY A 18 10.88 -5.27 6.45
CA GLY A 18 10.45 -6.66 6.45
C GLY A 18 9.20 -6.89 5.61
N ASN A 19 8.18 -6.04 5.78
CA ASN A 19 6.95 -6.10 4.99
C ASN A 19 7.21 -5.84 3.50
N SER A 20 8.13 -4.91 3.16
CA SER A 20 8.51 -4.65 1.78
C SER A 20 9.22 -5.84 1.12
N ILE A 21 10.10 -6.52 1.86
CA ILE A 21 10.76 -7.76 1.39
C ILE A 21 9.71 -8.86 1.20
N ALA A 22 8.85 -9.10 2.20
CA ALA A 22 7.82 -10.14 2.15
C ALA A 22 6.85 -9.94 0.98
N ALA A 23 6.43 -8.70 0.70
CA ALA A 23 5.52 -8.36 -0.39
C ALA A 23 6.04 -8.78 -1.78
N ILE A 24 7.35 -8.88 -1.95
CA ILE A 24 8.00 -9.31 -3.20
C ILE A 24 8.38 -10.78 -3.12
N ALA A 25 8.98 -11.20 -2.01
CA ALA A 25 9.51 -12.55 -1.86
C ALA A 25 8.41 -13.62 -1.84
N LEU A 26 7.29 -13.41 -1.12
CA LEU A 26 6.23 -14.42 -1.00
C LEU A 26 5.57 -14.76 -2.34
N PRO A 27 5.12 -13.79 -3.17
CA PRO A 27 4.59 -14.10 -4.50
C PRO A 27 5.58 -14.84 -5.40
N LEU A 28 6.86 -14.43 -5.40
CA LEU A 28 7.90 -15.10 -6.16
C LEU A 28 8.15 -16.53 -5.70
N LEU A 29 8.25 -16.75 -4.40
CA LEU A 29 8.47 -18.08 -3.83
C LEU A 29 7.30 -19.02 -4.10
N VAL A 30 6.05 -18.54 -3.99
CA VAL A 30 4.86 -19.32 -4.38
C VAL A 30 4.92 -19.69 -5.85
N LEU A 31 5.29 -18.76 -6.72
CA LEU A 31 5.40 -19.03 -8.14
C LEU A 31 6.51 -20.06 -8.43
N GLN A 32 7.68 -19.93 -7.81
CA GLN A 32 8.80 -20.85 -7.96
C GLN A 32 8.46 -22.27 -7.42
N THR A 33 7.78 -22.35 -6.28
CA THR A 33 7.43 -23.63 -5.64
C THR A 33 6.30 -24.36 -6.38
N THR A 34 5.27 -23.61 -6.83
CA THR A 34 4.08 -24.23 -7.44
C THR A 34 4.09 -24.24 -8.96
N GLY A 35 4.92 -23.42 -9.60
CA GLY A 35 4.92 -23.22 -11.05
C GLY A 35 3.63 -22.59 -11.59
N SER A 36 2.74 -22.08 -10.72
CA SER A 36 1.38 -21.66 -11.06
C SER A 36 1.12 -20.19 -10.71
N LEU A 37 0.82 -19.40 -11.74
CA LEU A 37 0.35 -18.03 -11.60
C LEU A 37 -0.95 -17.95 -10.77
N LEU A 38 -1.84 -18.94 -10.97
CA LEU A 38 -3.10 -19.00 -10.25
C LEU A 38 -2.87 -19.15 -8.75
N SER A 39 -1.89 -19.96 -8.32
CA SER A 39 -1.53 -20.13 -6.92
C SER A 39 -1.11 -18.82 -6.27
N THR A 40 -0.37 -17.97 -6.98
CA THR A 40 0.00 -16.62 -6.49
C THR A 40 -1.22 -15.72 -6.33
N GLY A 41 -2.15 -15.76 -7.29
CA GLY A 41 -3.42 -15.03 -7.20
C GLY A 41 -4.31 -15.53 -6.04
N VAL A 42 -4.38 -16.85 -5.84
CA VAL A 42 -5.11 -17.47 -4.71
C VAL A 42 -4.51 -17.04 -3.37
N LEU A 43 -3.18 -17.03 -3.23
CA LEU A 43 -2.52 -16.51 -2.02
C LEU A 43 -2.94 -15.07 -1.74
N ALA A 44 -2.88 -14.20 -2.75
CA ALA A 44 -3.25 -12.80 -2.63
C ALA A 44 -4.71 -12.63 -2.17
N ALA A 45 -5.65 -13.39 -2.76
CA ALA A 45 -7.06 -13.36 -2.39
C ALA A 45 -7.29 -13.90 -0.97
N ALA A 46 -6.65 -15.03 -0.63
CA ALA A 46 -6.81 -15.68 0.67
C ALA A 46 -6.28 -14.84 1.84
N THR A 47 -5.21 -14.06 1.62
CA THR A 47 -4.64 -13.17 2.65
C THR A 47 -5.38 -11.84 2.75
N ALA A 48 -5.97 -11.35 1.66
CA ALA A 48 -6.66 -10.06 1.63
C ALA A 48 -7.94 -10.04 2.46
N ILE A 49 -8.71 -11.11 2.47
CA ILE A 49 -9.96 -11.19 3.25
C ILE A 49 -9.68 -11.05 4.76
N PRO A 50 -8.77 -11.84 5.37
CA PRO A 50 -8.37 -11.65 6.76
C PRO A 50 -7.75 -10.27 7.03
N ALA A 51 -6.92 -9.75 6.13
CA ALA A 51 -6.33 -8.42 6.24
C ALA A 51 -7.41 -7.31 6.31
N PHE A 52 -8.44 -7.42 5.47
CA PHE A 52 -9.58 -6.50 5.49
C PHE A 52 -10.30 -6.51 6.85
N PHE A 53 -10.63 -7.70 7.37
CA PHE A 53 -11.26 -7.81 8.68
C PHE A 53 -10.33 -7.37 9.81
N ALA A 54 -9.03 -7.67 9.73
CA ALA A 54 -8.03 -7.18 10.67
C ALA A 54 -7.94 -5.66 10.68
N GLY A 55 -8.05 -5.00 9.53
CA GLY A 55 -8.12 -3.54 9.42
C GLY A 55 -9.39 -2.96 10.05
N LEU A 56 -10.54 -3.58 9.76
CA LEU A 56 -11.83 -3.12 10.24
C LEU A 56 -11.98 -3.26 11.77
N PHE A 57 -11.55 -4.40 12.32
CA PHE A 57 -11.68 -4.70 13.75
C PHE A 57 -10.42 -4.38 14.56
N GLY A 58 -9.26 -4.29 13.91
CA GLY A 58 -7.98 -4.05 14.55
C GLY A 58 -7.94 -2.77 15.35
N GLY A 59 -8.56 -1.68 14.87
CA GLY A 59 -8.71 -0.43 15.60
C GLY A 59 -9.40 -0.60 16.95
N VAL A 60 -10.49 -1.39 16.99
CA VAL A 60 -11.23 -1.68 18.24
C VAL A 60 -10.38 -2.48 19.23
N VAL A 61 -9.58 -3.43 18.73
CA VAL A 61 -8.67 -4.24 19.56
C VAL A 61 -7.54 -3.39 20.12
N ILE A 62 -6.90 -2.57 19.27
CA ILE A 62 -5.80 -1.68 19.64
C ILE A 62 -6.24 -0.64 20.68
N ASP A 63 -7.47 -0.19 20.60
CA ASP A 63 -8.06 0.74 21.55
C ASP A 63 -8.33 0.13 22.95
N ARG A 64 -8.22 -1.20 23.10
CA ARG A 64 -8.38 -1.90 24.38
C ARG A 64 -7.06 -2.41 24.96
N ILE A 65 -6.00 -2.46 24.14
CA ILE A 65 -4.70 -2.99 24.52
C ILE A 65 -3.66 -1.87 24.46
N ASN A 66 -2.62 -1.98 25.28
CA ASN A 66 -1.49 -1.06 25.22
C ASN A 66 -0.88 -1.05 23.80
N ARG A 67 -0.85 0.11 23.16
CA ARG A 67 -0.43 0.30 21.76
C ARG A 67 0.99 -0.22 21.47
N ARG A 68 1.92 -0.06 22.45
CA ARG A 68 3.24 -0.66 22.40
C ARG A 68 3.18 -2.19 22.36
N THR A 69 2.38 -2.79 23.23
CA THR A 69 2.23 -4.25 23.28
C THR A 69 1.61 -4.77 21.99
N SER A 70 0.61 -4.07 21.44
CA SER A 70 0.00 -4.44 20.15
C SER A 70 1.01 -4.44 19.02
N SER A 71 1.88 -3.41 18.94
CA SER A 71 2.96 -3.35 17.94
C SER A 71 3.96 -4.50 18.09
N ILE A 72 4.38 -4.84 19.33
CA ILE A 72 5.31 -5.94 19.59
C ILE A 72 4.68 -7.29 19.19
N VAL A 73 3.43 -7.54 19.61
CA VAL A 73 2.74 -8.79 19.27
C VAL A 73 2.57 -8.93 17.76
N ALA A 74 2.24 -7.86 17.08
CA ALA A 74 2.12 -7.85 15.62
C ALA A 74 3.43 -8.26 14.92
N ASP A 75 4.56 -7.65 15.32
CA ASP A 75 5.86 -8.00 14.76
C ASP A 75 6.30 -9.43 15.12
N LEU A 76 5.97 -9.93 16.31
CA LEU A 76 6.25 -11.31 16.69
C LEU A 76 5.40 -12.29 15.88
N VAL A 77 4.13 -11.97 15.62
CA VAL A 77 3.26 -12.80 14.75
C VAL A 77 3.81 -12.81 13.33
N SER A 78 4.21 -11.66 12.80
CA SER A 78 4.84 -11.56 11.47
C SER A 78 6.15 -12.37 11.41
N ALA A 79 7.04 -12.20 12.39
CA ALA A 79 8.29 -12.97 12.47
C ALA A 79 8.05 -14.49 12.56
N ALA A 80 7.09 -14.92 13.39
CA ALA A 80 6.76 -16.33 13.56
C ALA A 80 6.12 -16.92 12.30
N SER A 81 5.20 -16.21 11.65
CA SER A 81 4.52 -16.68 10.45
C SER A 81 5.50 -16.85 9.28
N ILE A 82 6.39 -15.88 9.05
CA ILE A 82 7.38 -15.95 7.97
C ILE A 82 8.47 -16.99 8.32
N GLY A 83 8.95 -16.99 9.56
CA GLY A 83 9.99 -17.92 10.02
C GLY A 83 9.53 -19.39 10.14
N ALA A 84 8.23 -19.66 10.22
CA ALA A 84 7.68 -21.00 10.17
C ALA A 84 7.84 -21.66 8.79
N LEU A 85 7.78 -20.88 7.71
CA LEU A 85 7.87 -21.39 6.34
C LEU A 85 9.18 -22.16 6.09
N PRO A 86 10.38 -21.58 6.34
CA PRO A 86 11.63 -22.32 6.11
C PRO A 86 11.81 -23.51 7.07
N LEU A 87 11.19 -23.50 8.26
CA LEU A 87 11.19 -24.67 9.16
C LEU A 87 10.36 -25.83 8.58
N ILE A 88 9.21 -25.51 8.00
CA ILE A 88 8.34 -26.49 7.34
C ILE A 88 9.02 -27.04 6.09
N ASP A 89 9.70 -26.18 5.34
CA ASP A 89 10.45 -26.57 4.15
C ASP A 89 11.46 -27.69 4.45
N LEU A 90 12.14 -27.59 5.60
CA LEU A 90 13.10 -28.60 6.05
C LEU A 90 12.48 -29.97 6.39
N VAL A 91 11.18 -30.03 6.72
CA VAL A 91 10.54 -31.24 7.23
C VAL A 91 9.62 -31.89 6.19
N THR A 92 8.76 -31.09 5.55
CA THR A 92 7.70 -31.59 4.64
C THR A 92 7.76 -31.02 3.24
N GLY A 93 8.60 -30.00 3.01
CA GLY A 93 8.55 -29.17 1.83
C GLY A 93 7.43 -28.13 1.90
N LEU A 94 7.55 -27.07 1.12
CA LEU A 94 6.55 -26.01 1.02
C LEU A 94 5.53 -26.33 -0.06
N ASP A 95 4.26 -26.16 0.27
CA ASP A 95 3.14 -26.15 -0.67
C ASP A 95 2.31 -24.85 -0.53
N LEU A 96 1.35 -24.67 -1.43
CA LEU A 96 0.47 -23.49 -1.41
C LEU A 96 -0.31 -23.34 -0.09
N GLY A 97 -0.70 -24.45 0.54
CA GLY A 97 -1.47 -24.42 1.80
C GLY A 97 -0.69 -23.77 2.93
N TRP A 98 0.60 -24.05 3.03
CA TRP A 98 1.47 -23.42 4.05
C TRP A 98 1.63 -21.92 3.80
N PHE A 99 1.85 -21.50 2.54
CA PHE A 99 1.91 -20.07 2.21
C PHE A 99 0.61 -19.33 2.54
N ILE A 100 -0.55 -19.95 2.25
CA ILE A 100 -1.86 -19.38 2.60
C ILE A 100 -2.03 -19.29 4.11
N LEU A 101 -1.78 -20.37 4.85
CA LEU A 101 -1.94 -20.40 6.31
C LEU A 101 -1.11 -19.32 6.98
N PHE A 102 0.20 -19.29 6.71
CA PHE A 102 1.08 -18.32 7.34
C PHE A 102 0.94 -16.91 6.77
N GLY A 103 0.54 -16.77 5.52
CA GLY A 103 0.15 -15.49 4.93
C GLY A 103 -1.07 -14.87 5.63
N ILE A 104 -2.09 -15.68 5.96
CA ILE A 104 -3.25 -15.25 6.75
C ILE A 104 -2.83 -14.82 8.17
N ILE A 105 -2.01 -15.64 8.84
CA ILE A 105 -1.53 -15.33 10.20
C ILE A 105 -0.72 -14.02 10.20
N GLY A 106 0.18 -13.84 9.22
CA GLY A 106 0.94 -12.61 9.03
C GLY A 106 0.04 -11.40 8.81
N ALA A 107 -0.93 -11.49 7.90
CA ALA A 107 -1.86 -10.40 7.61
C ALA A 107 -2.69 -9.97 8.83
N LEU A 108 -3.11 -10.93 9.67
CA LEU A 108 -3.81 -10.65 10.93
C LEU A 108 -2.93 -9.93 11.96
N GLY A 109 -1.61 -10.05 11.88
CA GLY A 109 -0.64 -9.30 12.68
C GLY A 109 -0.32 -7.93 12.09
N ASP A 110 0.07 -7.87 10.83
CA ASP A 110 0.66 -6.69 10.18
C ASP A 110 -0.28 -5.48 10.15
N VAL A 111 -1.56 -5.69 9.79
CA VAL A 111 -2.52 -4.59 9.66
C VAL A 111 -2.81 -3.90 11.00
N PRO A 112 -3.14 -4.63 12.09
CA PRO A 112 -3.24 -4.02 13.42
C PRO A 112 -1.91 -3.42 13.91
N GLY A 113 -0.78 -4.03 13.57
CA GLY A 113 0.56 -3.54 13.91
C GLY A 113 0.84 -2.15 13.34
N MET A 114 0.52 -1.92 12.08
CA MET A 114 0.62 -0.60 11.44
C MET A 114 -0.25 0.43 12.15
N THR A 115 -1.51 0.10 12.43
CA THR A 115 -2.44 0.99 13.15
C THR A 115 -1.95 1.30 14.57
N ALA A 116 -1.39 0.31 15.27
CA ALA A 116 -0.83 0.51 16.61
C ALA A 116 0.36 1.49 16.61
N ARG A 117 1.24 1.39 15.59
CA ARG A 117 2.38 2.31 15.42
C ARG A 117 1.93 3.74 15.13
N GLU A 118 0.88 3.92 14.37
CA GLU A 118 0.32 5.25 14.15
C GLU A 118 -0.31 5.81 15.42
N ALA A 119 -1.04 4.98 16.13
CA ALA A 119 -1.72 5.37 17.37
C ALA A 119 -0.76 5.71 18.53
N ILE A 120 0.46 5.14 18.58
CA ILE A 120 1.45 5.45 19.61
C ILE A 120 2.21 6.77 19.35
N LEU A 121 2.24 7.26 18.11
CA LEU A 121 3.03 8.42 17.69
C LEU A 121 2.84 9.67 18.56
N PRO A 122 1.61 10.11 18.92
CA PRO A 122 1.43 11.27 19.79
C PRO A 122 2.02 11.07 21.19
N ALA A 123 2.05 9.84 21.69
CA ALA A 123 2.65 9.54 22.99
C ALA A 123 4.19 9.57 22.94
N ILE A 124 4.79 9.13 21.85
CA ILE A 124 6.22 9.28 21.58
C ILE A 124 6.61 10.77 21.52
N VAL A 125 5.83 11.59 20.81
CA VAL A 125 6.05 13.06 20.77
C VAL A 125 6.11 13.63 22.19
N ARG A 126 5.09 13.39 23.01
CA ARG A 126 5.03 13.90 24.39
C ARG A 126 6.19 13.39 25.26
N HIS A 127 6.58 12.13 25.09
CA HIS A 127 7.65 11.52 25.91
C HIS A 127 9.04 11.95 25.48
N SER A 128 9.24 12.17 24.19
CA SER A 128 10.56 12.48 23.61
C SER A 128 10.93 13.97 23.70
N GLY A 129 9.96 14.85 23.86
CA GLY A 129 10.16 16.30 23.81
C GLY A 129 10.48 16.83 22.40
N LEU A 130 10.38 15.98 21.37
CA LEU A 130 10.47 16.40 19.97
C LEU A 130 9.14 17.04 19.52
N SER A 131 9.21 18.02 18.62
CA SER A 131 7.98 18.50 17.99
C SER A 131 7.33 17.42 17.12
N ALA A 132 6.02 17.45 16.98
CA ALA A 132 5.25 16.51 16.17
C ALA A 132 5.73 16.54 14.71
N GLU A 133 5.96 17.75 14.18
CA GLU A 133 6.39 17.99 12.80
C GLU A 133 7.75 17.31 12.54
N ARG A 134 8.69 17.41 13.50
CA ARG A 134 10.01 16.82 13.37
C ARG A 134 9.96 15.29 13.38
N LEU A 135 9.19 14.69 14.32
CA LEU A 135 9.10 13.24 14.43
C LEU A 135 8.34 12.64 13.23
N VAL A 136 7.23 13.26 12.83
CA VAL A 136 6.46 12.86 11.63
C VAL A 136 7.32 13.03 10.38
N GLY A 137 8.00 14.18 10.22
CA GLY A 137 8.89 14.43 9.07
C GLY A 137 9.99 13.38 8.94
N ILE A 138 10.67 13.00 10.04
CA ILE A 138 11.68 11.93 10.01
C ILE A 138 11.05 10.58 9.63
N ARG A 139 9.88 10.25 10.19
CA ARG A 139 9.15 9.02 9.85
C ARG A 139 8.80 8.95 8.37
N GLU A 140 8.29 10.04 7.78
CA GLU A 140 7.96 10.11 6.35
C GLU A 140 9.20 9.93 5.45
N VAL A 141 10.32 10.55 5.81
CA VAL A 141 11.59 10.35 5.10
C VAL A 141 12.06 8.91 5.18
N LEU A 142 11.97 8.27 6.34
CA LEU A 142 12.33 6.85 6.50
C LEU A 142 11.38 5.94 5.71
N GLY A 143 10.08 6.23 5.71
CA GLY A 143 9.09 5.52 4.90
C GLY A 143 9.38 5.62 3.40
N ALA A 144 9.67 6.82 2.91
CA ALA A 144 10.05 7.05 1.52
C ALA A 144 11.36 6.34 1.16
N LEU A 145 12.34 6.33 2.07
CA LEU A 145 13.59 5.61 1.88
C LEU A 145 13.37 4.10 1.77
N VAL A 146 12.56 3.52 2.66
CA VAL A 146 12.21 2.09 2.59
C VAL A 146 11.41 1.76 1.33
N MET A 147 10.56 2.66 0.85
CA MET A 147 9.83 2.46 -0.41
C MET A 147 10.78 2.31 -1.61
N VAL A 148 11.95 2.95 -1.60
CA VAL A 148 12.98 2.83 -2.65
C VAL A 148 13.91 1.64 -2.38
N VAL A 149 14.44 1.54 -1.16
CA VAL A 149 15.48 0.57 -0.78
C VAL A 149 14.88 -0.83 -0.56
N GLY A 150 13.65 -0.92 -0.04
CA GLY A 150 13.01 -2.20 0.28
C GLY A 150 12.91 -3.16 -0.91
N PRO A 151 12.33 -2.74 -2.04
CA PRO A 151 12.29 -3.57 -3.24
C PRO A 151 13.67 -3.96 -3.77
N ALA A 152 14.65 -3.05 -3.75
CA ALA A 152 16.03 -3.37 -4.13
C ALA A 152 16.66 -4.42 -3.21
N THR A 153 16.42 -4.29 -1.89
CA THR A 153 16.86 -5.28 -0.90
C THR A 153 16.22 -6.64 -1.18
N ALA A 154 14.91 -6.69 -1.43
CA ALA A 154 14.22 -7.93 -1.77
C ALA A 154 14.81 -8.56 -3.04
N GLY A 155 14.97 -7.77 -4.11
CA GLY A 155 15.55 -8.23 -5.38
C GLY A 155 16.99 -8.74 -5.20
N GLY A 156 17.81 -8.02 -4.46
CA GLY A 156 19.17 -8.44 -4.14
C GLY A 156 19.21 -9.74 -3.34
N LEU A 157 18.38 -9.85 -2.30
CA LEU A 157 18.29 -11.09 -1.50
C LEU A 157 17.88 -12.28 -2.37
N ILE A 158 16.89 -12.11 -3.24
CA ILE A 158 16.41 -13.20 -4.12
C ILE A 158 17.47 -13.55 -5.18
N ALA A 159 18.27 -12.59 -5.63
CA ALA A 159 19.33 -12.82 -6.61
C ALA A 159 20.55 -13.58 -6.05
N PHE A 160 20.86 -13.39 -4.74
CA PHE A 160 22.09 -13.92 -4.13
C PHE A 160 21.85 -15.07 -3.14
N PHE A 161 20.62 -15.26 -2.67
CA PHE A 161 20.28 -16.25 -1.65
C PHE A 161 19.10 -17.13 -2.09
N ASP A 162 19.03 -18.32 -1.53
CA ASP A 162 17.88 -19.22 -1.69
C ASP A 162 16.64 -18.71 -0.94
N GLY A 163 15.47 -19.22 -1.33
CA GLY A 163 14.19 -18.78 -0.78
C GLY A 163 14.08 -18.91 0.73
N SER A 164 14.59 -20.01 1.30
CA SER A 164 14.61 -20.22 2.76
C SER A 164 15.43 -19.17 3.48
N THR A 165 16.61 -18.82 2.97
CA THR A 165 17.46 -17.74 3.53
C THR A 165 16.76 -16.39 3.46
N VAL A 166 16.08 -16.07 2.35
CA VAL A 166 15.31 -14.81 2.21
C VAL A 166 14.19 -14.75 3.26
N LEU A 167 13.48 -15.86 3.50
CA LEU A 167 12.44 -15.93 4.54
C LEU A 167 13.01 -15.74 5.94
N TRP A 168 14.18 -16.35 6.26
CA TRP A 168 14.87 -16.16 7.55
C TRP A 168 15.28 -14.71 7.76
N ILE A 169 15.86 -14.05 6.76
CA ILE A 169 16.24 -12.64 6.85
C ILE A 169 15.00 -11.77 7.07
N THR A 170 13.90 -12.06 6.36
CA THR A 170 12.64 -11.33 6.51
C THR A 170 12.05 -11.51 7.92
N ALA A 171 12.02 -12.73 8.43
CA ALA A 171 11.59 -13.00 9.80
C ALA A 171 12.47 -12.30 10.84
N ALA A 172 13.80 -12.26 10.61
CA ALA A 172 14.74 -11.57 11.49
C ALA A 172 14.51 -10.05 11.53
N THR A 173 14.13 -9.40 10.41
CA THR A 173 13.79 -7.96 10.43
C THR A 173 12.54 -7.68 11.26
N SER A 174 11.50 -8.51 11.16
CA SER A 174 10.29 -8.40 11.99
C SER A 174 10.59 -8.67 13.47
N LEU A 175 11.42 -9.68 13.77
CA LEU A 175 11.85 -9.94 15.13
C LEU A 175 12.66 -8.78 15.71
N ALA A 176 13.60 -8.21 14.94
CA ALA A 176 14.37 -7.03 15.34
C ALA A 176 13.44 -5.81 15.58
N ALA A 177 12.38 -5.63 14.79
CA ALA A 177 11.36 -4.61 15.02
C ALA A 177 10.63 -4.83 16.36
N ALA A 178 10.26 -6.07 16.69
CA ALA A 178 9.67 -6.41 17.98
C ALA A 178 10.62 -6.11 19.16
N LEU A 179 11.88 -6.54 19.06
CA LEU A 179 12.90 -6.33 20.08
C LEU A 179 13.20 -4.84 20.32
N THR A 180 13.28 -4.04 19.25
CA THR A 180 13.45 -2.58 19.39
C THR A 180 12.24 -1.93 20.05
N SER A 181 11.01 -2.38 19.72
CA SER A 181 9.78 -1.92 20.38
C SER A 181 9.72 -2.27 21.87
N LEU A 182 10.36 -3.38 22.30
CA LEU A 182 10.48 -3.74 23.72
C LEU A 182 11.26 -2.70 24.54
N GLY A 183 12.18 -1.98 23.92
CA GLY A 183 12.93 -0.89 24.57
C GLY A 183 12.10 0.38 24.83
N ILE A 184 10.94 0.55 24.19
CA ILE A 184 10.05 1.68 24.42
C ILE A 184 9.41 1.54 25.82
N PRO A 185 9.40 2.58 26.69
CA PRO A 185 8.81 2.48 28.01
C PRO A 185 7.31 2.13 27.95
N ARG A 186 6.87 1.21 28.82
CA ARG A 186 5.46 0.73 28.86
C ARG A 186 4.43 1.84 29.02
N GLY A 187 4.76 2.88 29.78
CA GLY A 187 3.87 4.02 30.01
C GLY A 187 3.55 4.82 28.74
N VAL A 188 4.44 4.80 27.73
CA VAL A 188 4.25 5.55 26.48
C VAL A 188 3.09 4.97 25.64
N GLY A 189 2.88 3.66 25.69
CA GLY A 189 1.78 3.00 24.97
C GLY A 189 0.45 2.96 25.72
N ALA A 190 0.39 3.54 26.94
CA ALA A 190 -0.81 3.48 27.77
C ALA A 190 -1.99 4.22 27.11
N LEU A 191 -3.18 3.64 27.26
CA LEU A 191 -4.42 4.22 26.74
C LEU A 191 -4.78 5.49 27.52
N ALA A 192 -4.97 6.60 26.80
CA ALA A 192 -5.70 7.74 27.35
C ALA A 192 -7.19 7.35 27.42
N ARG A 193 -7.85 7.59 28.55
CA ARG A 193 -9.30 7.42 28.66
C ARG A 193 -10.00 8.44 27.76
N ILE A 194 -10.41 8.01 26.56
CA ILE A 194 -11.22 8.84 25.67
C ILE A 194 -12.68 8.46 25.90
N SER A 195 -13.45 9.40 26.41
CA SER A 195 -14.88 9.26 26.72
C SER A 195 -15.77 9.76 25.57
N GLU A 196 -15.49 9.43 24.31
CA GLU A 196 -16.41 9.77 23.21
C GLU A 196 -17.26 8.57 22.83
N PRO A 197 -18.60 8.78 22.58
CA PRO A 197 -19.45 7.71 22.08
C PRO A 197 -19.01 7.29 20.69
N ARG A 198 -18.57 6.06 20.57
CA ARG A 198 -18.06 5.50 19.30
C ARG A 198 -19.22 5.04 18.45
N THR A 199 -19.39 5.68 17.29
CA THR A 199 -20.25 5.14 16.22
C THR A 199 -19.69 3.78 15.76
N SER A 200 -20.58 2.84 15.42
CA SER A 200 -20.15 1.53 14.97
C SER A 200 -19.32 1.67 13.67
N ALA A 201 -18.28 0.82 13.51
CA ALA A 201 -17.46 0.81 12.30
C ALA A 201 -18.30 0.66 11.03
N TRP A 202 -19.40 -0.10 11.12
CA TRP A 202 -20.34 -0.27 10.01
C TRP A 202 -21.10 1.02 9.65
N ALA A 203 -21.51 1.81 10.65
CA ALA A 203 -22.15 3.11 10.42
C ALA A 203 -21.17 4.09 9.75
N GLN A 204 -19.91 4.12 10.21
CA GLN A 204 -18.86 4.95 9.62
C GLN A 204 -18.58 4.58 8.16
N LEU A 205 -18.52 3.29 7.84
CA LEU A 205 -18.36 2.81 6.47
C LEU A 205 -19.55 3.19 5.58
N ARG A 206 -20.77 3.02 6.08
CA ARG A 206 -21.99 3.35 5.34
C ARG A 206 -22.07 4.84 5.02
N ASP A 207 -21.75 5.70 5.99
CA ASP A 207 -21.76 7.16 5.80
C ASP A 207 -20.64 7.58 4.83
N GLY A 208 -19.43 7.03 5.00
CA GLY A 208 -18.33 7.24 4.06
C GLY A 208 -18.69 6.80 2.64
N TRP A 209 -19.35 5.64 2.49
CA TRP A 209 -19.84 5.14 1.19
C TRP A 209 -20.86 6.08 0.53
N ARG A 210 -21.83 6.58 1.32
CA ARG A 210 -22.85 7.50 0.81
C ARG A 210 -22.20 8.77 0.25
N VAL A 211 -21.31 9.40 1.01
CA VAL A 211 -20.63 10.64 0.58
C VAL A 211 -19.75 10.36 -0.62
N LEU A 212 -18.96 9.28 -0.60
CA LEU A 212 -18.02 8.95 -1.66
C LEU A 212 -18.69 8.71 -3.02
N PHE A 213 -19.85 8.04 -3.03
CA PHE A 213 -20.49 7.59 -4.28
C PHE A 213 -21.73 8.38 -4.68
N ARG A 214 -22.38 9.11 -3.75
CA ARG A 214 -23.63 9.82 -4.04
C ARG A 214 -23.49 11.35 -3.97
N SER A 215 -22.76 11.88 -2.99
CA SER A 215 -22.79 13.33 -2.73
C SER A 215 -21.73 14.11 -3.53
N ASN A 216 -20.58 13.52 -3.86
CA ASN A 216 -19.52 14.25 -4.54
C ASN A 216 -19.00 13.52 -5.80
N PRO A 217 -19.33 14.02 -7.02
CA PRO A 217 -18.90 13.39 -8.27
C PRO A 217 -17.38 13.42 -8.48
N LEU A 218 -16.66 14.40 -7.92
CA LEU A 218 -15.19 14.44 -7.97
C LEU A 218 -14.59 13.32 -7.13
N LEU A 219 -15.02 13.17 -5.86
CA LEU A 219 -14.54 12.11 -4.98
C LEU A 219 -14.83 10.72 -5.55
N ARG A 220 -16.01 10.53 -6.14
CA ARG A 220 -16.36 9.29 -6.83
C ARG A 220 -15.42 8.98 -7.99
N ALA A 221 -15.18 9.94 -8.88
CA ALA A 221 -14.33 9.76 -10.05
C ALA A 221 -12.88 9.46 -9.65
N VAL A 222 -12.33 10.21 -8.69
CA VAL A 222 -10.99 10.00 -8.15
C VAL A 222 -10.86 8.64 -7.47
N THR A 223 -11.86 8.22 -6.68
CA THR A 223 -11.82 6.93 -6.00
C THR A 223 -11.87 5.77 -7.00
N LEU A 224 -12.77 5.82 -7.99
CA LEU A 224 -12.84 4.78 -9.02
C LEU A 224 -11.54 4.68 -9.82
N LEU A 225 -10.94 5.82 -10.18
CA LEU A 225 -9.67 5.85 -10.88
C LEU A 225 -8.54 5.25 -10.03
N ASN A 226 -8.49 5.60 -8.73
CA ASN A 226 -7.53 5.01 -7.78
C ASN A 226 -7.72 3.50 -7.62
N LEU A 227 -8.95 2.99 -7.57
CA LEU A 227 -9.21 1.54 -7.47
C LEU A 227 -8.67 0.79 -8.69
N VAL A 228 -8.90 1.32 -9.89
CA VAL A 228 -8.36 0.72 -11.13
C VAL A 228 -6.83 0.78 -11.14
N MET A 229 -6.24 1.90 -10.71
CA MET A 229 -4.78 2.05 -10.61
C MET A 229 -4.18 1.05 -9.61
N VAL A 230 -4.75 0.94 -8.41
CA VAL A 230 -4.28 -0.01 -7.39
C VAL A 230 -4.38 -1.44 -7.91
N ALA A 231 -5.50 -1.83 -8.52
CA ALA A 231 -5.68 -3.16 -9.10
C ALA A 231 -4.64 -3.44 -10.20
N ALA A 232 -4.41 -2.48 -11.11
CA ALA A 232 -3.44 -2.61 -12.18
C ALA A 232 -1.99 -2.70 -11.65
N LEU A 233 -1.61 -1.81 -10.74
CA LEU A 233 -0.26 -1.77 -10.16
C LEU A 233 0.04 -3.04 -9.36
N THR A 234 -0.89 -3.49 -8.50
CA THR A 234 -0.66 -4.70 -7.69
C THR A 234 -0.62 -5.96 -8.54
N ALA A 235 -1.43 -6.06 -9.58
CA ALA A 235 -1.37 -7.17 -10.54
C ALA A 235 -0.05 -7.17 -11.33
N LEU A 236 0.43 -6.01 -11.75
CA LEU A 236 1.70 -5.85 -12.44
C LEU A 236 2.87 -6.24 -11.54
N GLN A 237 2.88 -5.76 -10.30
CA GLN A 237 3.97 -6.00 -9.34
C GLN A 237 3.94 -7.41 -8.75
N GLY A 238 2.76 -7.95 -8.46
CA GLY A 238 2.59 -9.23 -7.75
C GLY A 238 2.48 -10.45 -8.67
N ILE A 239 2.10 -10.28 -9.93
CA ILE A 239 1.90 -11.41 -10.88
C ILE A 239 2.73 -11.24 -12.15
N LEU A 240 2.54 -10.15 -12.90
CA LEU A 240 3.10 -10.01 -14.25
C LEU A 240 4.64 -9.95 -14.24
N LEU A 241 5.23 -9.07 -13.45
CA LEU A 241 6.69 -8.92 -13.35
C LEU A 241 7.36 -10.15 -12.73
N PRO A 242 6.88 -10.71 -11.61
CA PRO A 242 7.40 -11.96 -11.07
C PRO A 242 7.38 -13.11 -12.06
N ALA A 243 6.28 -13.31 -12.77
CA ALA A 243 6.16 -14.35 -13.78
C ALA A 243 7.15 -14.17 -14.93
N HIS A 244 7.25 -12.96 -15.49
CA HIS A 244 8.15 -12.65 -16.59
C HIS A 244 9.62 -12.93 -16.22
N PHE A 245 10.08 -12.39 -15.08
CA PHE A 245 11.48 -12.55 -14.68
C PHE A 245 11.81 -13.93 -14.13
N THR A 246 10.84 -14.68 -13.60
CA THR A 246 11.03 -16.09 -13.25
C THR A 246 11.25 -16.94 -14.50
N VAL A 247 10.46 -16.74 -15.55
CA VAL A 247 10.64 -17.45 -16.84
C VAL A 247 11.96 -17.04 -17.52
N ALA A 248 12.38 -15.77 -17.36
CA ALA A 248 13.66 -15.29 -17.86
C ALA A 248 14.88 -15.80 -17.07
N GLY A 249 14.68 -16.46 -15.91
CA GLY A 249 15.76 -16.92 -15.04
C GLY A 249 16.39 -15.82 -14.18
N GLU A 250 15.79 -14.64 -14.11
CA GLU A 250 16.30 -13.46 -13.40
C GLU A 250 15.30 -12.88 -12.39
N PRO A 251 14.74 -13.69 -11.45
CA PRO A 251 13.64 -13.25 -10.57
C PRO A 251 14.03 -12.07 -9.67
N GLY A 252 15.31 -11.91 -9.33
CA GLY A 252 15.81 -10.79 -8.54
C GLY A 252 15.60 -9.42 -9.19
N LEU A 253 15.48 -9.34 -10.52
CA LEU A 253 15.25 -8.08 -11.24
C LEU A 253 13.90 -7.43 -10.90
N VAL A 254 12.93 -8.19 -10.41
CA VAL A 254 11.63 -7.64 -9.94
C VAL A 254 11.85 -6.55 -8.89
N GLY A 255 12.69 -6.79 -7.88
CA GLY A 255 12.98 -5.80 -6.86
C GLY A 255 13.59 -4.52 -7.41
N PHE A 256 14.51 -4.63 -8.37
CA PHE A 256 15.13 -3.46 -9.00
C PHE A 256 14.16 -2.69 -9.91
N VAL A 257 13.22 -3.38 -10.59
CA VAL A 257 12.13 -2.71 -11.33
C VAL A 257 11.25 -1.91 -10.37
N LEU A 258 10.87 -2.48 -9.22
CA LEU A 258 10.07 -1.78 -8.21
C LEU A 258 10.83 -0.62 -7.56
N THR A 259 12.15 -0.74 -7.40
CA THR A 259 13.01 0.38 -7.00
C THR A 259 12.99 1.51 -8.02
N SER A 260 13.08 1.18 -9.33
CA SER A 260 12.98 2.16 -10.40
C SER A 260 11.63 2.90 -10.39
N LEU A 261 10.54 2.17 -10.17
CA LEU A 261 9.19 2.72 -10.01
C LEU A 261 9.12 3.66 -8.79
N ALA A 262 9.62 3.22 -7.63
CA ALA A 262 9.62 4.01 -6.40
C ALA A 262 10.48 5.28 -6.53
N ALA A 263 11.67 5.18 -7.13
CA ALA A 263 12.52 6.32 -7.43
C ALA A 263 11.81 7.32 -8.35
N GLY A 264 11.16 6.83 -9.42
CA GLY A 264 10.32 7.65 -10.29
C GLY A 264 9.24 8.39 -9.48
N THR A 265 8.52 7.68 -8.60
CA THR A 265 7.44 8.27 -7.78
C THR A 265 7.96 9.39 -6.88
N LEU A 266 9.13 9.21 -6.26
CA LEU A 266 9.76 10.26 -5.44
C LEU A 266 10.15 11.47 -6.27
N VAL A 267 10.76 11.27 -7.44
CA VAL A 267 11.15 12.36 -8.33
C VAL A 267 9.91 13.10 -8.86
N GLY A 268 8.87 12.38 -9.27
CA GLY A 268 7.62 12.97 -9.77
C GLY A 268 6.87 13.75 -8.70
N GLY A 269 6.70 13.17 -7.50
CA GLY A 269 6.10 13.82 -6.35
C GLY A 269 6.89 15.04 -5.89
N GLY A 270 8.22 14.94 -5.85
CA GLY A 270 9.11 16.05 -5.53
C GLY A 270 9.02 17.18 -6.55
N LEU A 271 8.99 16.85 -7.85
CA LEU A 271 8.81 17.84 -8.91
C LEU A 271 7.47 18.56 -8.79
N TYR A 272 6.39 17.82 -8.52
CA TYR A 272 5.08 18.42 -8.26
C TYR A 272 5.13 19.37 -7.08
N ALA A 273 5.75 18.99 -5.95
CA ALA A 273 5.84 19.82 -4.75
C ALA A 273 6.58 21.15 -5.02
N VAL A 274 7.60 21.15 -5.88
CA VAL A 274 8.37 22.36 -6.25
C VAL A 274 7.63 23.24 -7.26
N LEU A 275 6.91 22.64 -8.20
CA LEU A 275 6.27 23.31 -9.31
C LEU A 275 4.75 23.50 -9.13
N ALA A 276 4.15 22.93 -8.09
CA ALA A 276 2.74 23.10 -7.76
C ALA A 276 2.42 24.60 -7.65
N GLY A 277 1.32 25.04 -8.25
CA GLY A 277 0.93 26.44 -8.33
C GLY A 277 1.52 27.24 -9.51
N ARG A 278 2.45 26.67 -10.30
CA ARG A 278 3.01 27.31 -11.51
C ARG A 278 2.27 26.96 -12.80
N GLY A 279 1.15 26.27 -12.73
CA GLY A 279 0.36 25.90 -13.91
C GLY A 279 -1.00 25.33 -13.57
N PRO A 280 -1.89 25.20 -14.56
CA PRO A 280 -3.23 24.65 -14.34
C PRO A 280 -3.17 23.23 -13.80
N ARG A 281 -3.96 22.92 -12.76
CA ARG A 281 -4.07 21.57 -12.16
C ARG A 281 -4.41 20.51 -13.20
N ARG A 282 -5.20 20.88 -14.20
CA ARG A 282 -5.56 19.98 -15.30
C ARG A 282 -4.34 19.51 -16.12
N VAL A 283 -3.34 20.35 -16.34
CA VAL A 283 -2.12 19.96 -17.06
C VAL A 283 -1.38 18.88 -16.27
N TRP A 284 -1.21 19.06 -14.95
CA TRP A 284 -0.60 18.07 -14.06
C TRP A 284 -1.39 16.76 -14.05
N PHE A 285 -2.72 16.86 -14.02
CA PHE A 285 -3.60 15.68 -14.07
C PHE A 285 -3.42 14.89 -15.36
N VAL A 286 -3.54 15.56 -16.51
CA VAL A 286 -3.49 14.91 -17.82
C VAL A 286 -2.10 14.36 -18.12
N THR A 287 -1.04 15.13 -17.86
CA THR A 287 0.35 14.68 -18.10
C THR A 287 0.72 13.50 -17.20
N GLY A 288 0.37 13.54 -15.91
CA GLY A 288 0.56 12.43 -15.00
C GLY A 288 -0.21 11.19 -15.46
N LEU A 289 -1.49 11.35 -15.79
CA LEU A 289 -2.32 10.23 -16.22
C LEU A 289 -1.85 9.61 -17.55
N LEU A 290 -1.51 10.41 -18.57
CA LEU A 290 -0.96 9.93 -19.84
C LEU A 290 0.39 9.23 -19.66
N GLY A 291 1.25 9.78 -18.80
CA GLY A 291 2.53 9.17 -18.51
C GLY A 291 2.39 7.80 -17.82
N THR A 292 1.38 7.62 -16.94
CA THR A 292 1.10 6.29 -16.36
C THR A 292 0.63 5.29 -17.42
N VAL A 293 -0.18 5.73 -18.40
CA VAL A 293 -0.59 4.88 -19.55
C VAL A 293 0.64 4.45 -20.36
N VAL A 294 1.54 5.40 -20.67
CA VAL A 294 2.78 5.08 -21.41
C VAL A 294 3.64 4.10 -20.62
N GLY A 295 3.88 4.34 -19.32
CA GLY A 295 4.70 3.47 -18.49
C GLY A 295 4.14 2.05 -18.38
N ILE A 296 2.84 1.89 -18.13
CA ILE A 296 2.17 0.57 -18.10
C ILE A 296 2.26 -0.09 -19.46
N SER A 297 2.03 0.65 -20.56
CA SER A 297 2.07 0.08 -21.91
C SER A 297 3.47 -0.43 -22.30
N ILE A 298 4.53 0.29 -21.92
CA ILE A 298 5.91 -0.18 -22.12
C ILE A 298 6.14 -1.51 -21.37
N ILE A 299 5.73 -1.59 -20.10
CA ILE A 299 5.91 -2.80 -19.29
C ILE A 299 5.05 -3.96 -19.84
N ALA A 300 3.83 -3.68 -20.27
CA ALA A 300 2.87 -4.70 -20.76
C ALA A 300 3.36 -5.48 -21.98
N VAL A 301 4.19 -4.87 -22.82
CA VAL A 301 4.82 -5.54 -23.97
C VAL A 301 5.83 -6.60 -23.51
N LEU A 302 6.29 -6.53 -22.24
CA LEU A 302 7.34 -7.37 -21.65
C LEU A 302 8.60 -7.39 -22.53
N PRO A 303 9.19 -6.21 -22.79
CA PRO A 303 10.38 -6.08 -23.61
C PRO A 303 11.64 -6.52 -22.85
N VAL A 304 12.83 -6.21 -23.38
CA VAL A 304 14.10 -6.39 -22.67
C VAL A 304 14.11 -5.63 -21.33
N ALA A 305 14.84 -6.16 -20.34
CA ALA A 305 14.80 -5.69 -18.95
C ALA A 305 15.02 -4.17 -18.79
N TRP A 306 15.96 -3.57 -19.52
CA TRP A 306 16.23 -2.13 -19.41
C TRP A 306 15.05 -1.24 -19.84
N LEU A 307 14.22 -1.69 -20.80
CA LEU A 307 12.99 -0.99 -21.17
C LEU A 307 11.90 -1.14 -20.07
N ILE A 308 11.87 -2.29 -19.39
CA ILE A 308 10.98 -2.48 -18.23
C ILE A 308 11.39 -1.52 -17.12
N PHE A 309 12.69 -1.34 -16.83
CA PHE A 309 13.17 -0.35 -15.86
C PHE A 309 12.77 1.08 -16.27
N ALA A 310 12.97 1.45 -17.54
CA ALA A 310 12.58 2.77 -18.04
C ALA A 310 11.06 2.98 -17.95
N GLY A 311 10.26 1.98 -18.34
CA GLY A 311 8.81 2.00 -18.23
C GLY A 311 8.34 2.12 -16.78
N ALA A 312 8.97 1.42 -15.84
CA ALA A 312 8.70 1.51 -14.41
C ALA A 312 9.05 2.89 -13.85
N PHE A 313 10.16 3.48 -14.25
CA PHE A 313 10.52 4.84 -13.87
C PHE A 313 9.49 5.86 -14.38
N VAL A 314 9.11 5.78 -15.67
CA VAL A 314 8.09 6.65 -16.27
C VAL A 314 6.74 6.49 -15.55
N LEU A 315 6.35 5.24 -15.27
CA LEU A 315 5.13 4.93 -14.53
C LEU A 315 5.18 5.55 -13.12
N GLY A 316 6.28 5.34 -12.39
CA GLY A 316 6.47 5.91 -11.06
C GLY A 316 6.46 7.44 -11.06
N PHE A 317 7.26 8.06 -11.93
CA PHE A 317 7.32 9.51 -12.08
C PHE A 317 5.94 10.12 -12.32
N SER A 318 5.20 9.56 -13.25
CA SER A 318 3.86 10.02 -13.60
C SER A 318 2.85 9.76 -12.49
N SER A 319 2.97 8.63 -11.78
CA SER A 319 2.16 8.32 -10.59
C SER A 319 2.45 9.28 -9.44
N GLY A 320 3.69 9.71 -9.27
CA GLY A 320 4.09 10.71 -8.28
C GLY A 320 3.46 12.09 -8.55
N LEU A 321 3.48 12.55 -9.81
CA LEU A 321 2.81 13.77 -10.22
C LEU A 321 1.29 13.70 -9.99
N PHE A 322 0.67 12.64 -10.52
CA PHE A 322 -0.76 12.40 -10.45
C PHE A 322 -1.23 12.21 -9.00
N GLY A 323 -0.56 11.35 -8.23
CA GLY A 323 -0.92 11.04 -6.86
C GLY A 323 -0.81 12.24 -5.91
N SER A 324 0.21 13.09 -6.10
CA SER A 324 0.36 14.33 -5.32
C SER A 324 -0.80 15.31 -5.58
N LEU A 325 -1.19 15.49 -6.84
CA LEU A 325 -2.36 16.31 -7.19
C LEU A 325 -3.65 15.75 -6.60
N ILE A 326 -3.87 14.43 -6.72
CA ILE A 326 -5.04 13.76 -6.14
C ILE A 326 -5.07 13.94 -4.62
N GLY A 327 -3.92 13.83 -3.94
CA GLY A 327 -3.80 14.09 -2.51
C GLY A 327 -4.27 15.51 -2.13
N VAL A 328 -3.87 16.52 -2.89
CA VAL A 328 -4.32 17.91 -2.68
C VAL A 328 -5.83 18.04 -2.87
N LEU A 329 -6.37 17.51 -3.98
CA LEU A 329 -7.80 17.55 -4.27
C LEU A 329 -8.63 16.83 -3.18
N MET A 330 -8.13 15.72 -2.65
CA MET A 330 -8.78 15.00 -1.54
C MET A 330 -8.81 15.83 -0.26
N ILE A 331 -7.71 16.55 0.06
CA ILE A 331 -7.67 17.43 1.23
C ILE A 331 -8.67 18.57 1.11
N GLU A 332 -8.76 19.17 -0.07
CA GLU A 332 -9.66 20.31 -0.34
C GLU A 332 -11.13 19.91 -0.42
N SER A 333 -11.44 18.71 -0.94
CA SER A 333 -12.81 18.27 -1.20
C SER A 333 -13.46 17.52 -0.03
N ILE A 334 -12.71 17.17 1.02
CA ILE A 334 -13.25 16.40 2.16
C ILE A 334 -13.29 17.29 3.40
N PRO A 335 -14.50 17.56 3.97
CA PRO A 335 -14.63 18.27 5.24
C PRO A 335 -13.88 17.55 6.37
N ASP A 336 -13.27 18.32 7.29
CA ASP A 336 -12.45 17.77 8.37
C ASP A 336 -13.18 16.74 9.24
N GLY A 337 -14.47 16.98 9.53
CA GLY A 337 -15.31 16.08 10.35
C GLY A 337 -15.63 14.73 9.69
N MET A 338 -15.45 14.58 8.36
CA MET A 338 -15.75 13.37 7.60
C MET A 338 -14.50 12.69 7.04
N ARG A 339 -13.32 13.33 7.17
CA ARG A 339 -12.06 12.85 6.57
C ARG A 339 -11.74 11.40 6.96
N GLY A 340 -11.84 11.05 8.23
CA GLY A 340 -11.58 9.69 8.71
C GLY A 340 -12.53 8.65 8.11
N ARG A 341 -13.82 8.98 7.96
CA ARG A 341 -14.84 8.07 7.41
C ARG A 341 -14.62 7.83 5.91
N ILE A 342 -14.36 8.90 5.14
CA ILE A 342 -14.15 8.82 3.69
C ILE A 342 -12.84 8.10 3.38
N MET A 343 -11.74 8.49 4.03
CA MET A 343 -10.42 7.84 3.82
C MET A 343 -10.43 6.38 4.30
N GLY A 344 -11.10 6.08 5.41
CA GLY A 344 -11.28 4.71 5.88
C GLY A 344 -12.05 3.84 4.88
N THR A 345 -13.13 4.38 4.29
CA THR A 345 -13.89 3.68 3.24
C THR A 345 -13.03 3.47 1.99
N GLN A 346 -12.28 4.46 1.54
CA GLN A 346 -11.36 4.33 0.40
C GLN A 346 -10.28 3.27 0.66
N ASN A 347 -9.64 3.30 1.82
CA ASN A 347 -8.63 2.31 2.18
C ASN A 347 -9.21 0.90 2.17
N SER A 348 -10.43 0.70 2.69
CA SER A 348 -11.11 -0.59 2.66
C SER A 348 -11.38 -1.07 1.24
N LEU A 349 -11.79 -0.17 0.33
CA LEU A 349 -11.98 -0.50 -1.08
C LEU A 349 -10.66 -0.86 -1.77
N MET A 350 -9.58 -0.14 -1.48
CA MET A 350 -8.25 -0.44 -2.04
C MET A 350 -7.72 -1.79 -1.58
N MET A 351 -7.99 -2.20 -0.33
CA MET A 351 -7.64 -3.52 0.19
C MET A 351 -8.33 -4.66 -0.57
N ILE A 352 -9.49 -4.42 -1.18
CA ILE A 352 -10.19 -5.40 -2.02
C ILE A 352 -9.73 -5.29 -3.48
N ALA A 353 -9.51 -4.08 -3.98
CA ALA A 353 -9.11 -3.85 -5.36
C ALA A 353 -7.75 -4.50 -5.70
N ALA A 354 -6.80 -4.45 -4.77
CA ALA A 354 -5.47 -5.02 -4.95
C ALA A 354 -5.50 -6.53 -5.28
N PRO A 355 -6.05 -7.41 -4.44
CA PRO A 355 -6.11 -8.84 -4.74
C PRO A 355 -7.07 -9.15 -5.90
N ALA A 356 -8.14 -8.38 -6.10
CA ALA A 356 -9.01 -8.56 -7.25
C ALA A 356 -8.26 -8.38 -8.58
N GLY A 357 -7.40 -7.37 -8.66
CA GLY A 357 -6.52 -7.17 -9.82
C GLY A 357 -5.54 -8.33 -10.02
N MET A 358 -4.91 -8.82 -8.95
CA MET A 358 -3.99 -9.95 -9.01
C MET A 358 -4.68 -11.23 -9.48
N VAL A 359 -5.87 -11.56 -8.92
CA VAL A 359 -6.66 -12.74 -9.32
C VAL A 359 -7.07 -12.64 -10.79
N ALA A 360 -7.57 -11.49 -11.23
CA ALA A 360 -7.98 -11.29 -12.62
C ALA A 360 -6.81 -11.56 -13.59
N VAL A 361 -5.64 -11.01 -13.30
CA VAL A 361 -4.44 -11.18 -14.15
C VAL A 361 -3.90 -12.60 -14.06
N ALA A 362 -3.93 -13.25 -12.90
CA ALA A 362 -3.54 -14.65 -12.76
C ALA A 362 -4.43 -15.58 -13.59
N LEU A 363 -5.75 -15.35 -13.61
CA LEU A 363 -6.70 -16.10 -14.43
C LEU A 363 -6.45 -15.90 -15.92
N ILE A 364 -6.24 -14.66 -16.38
CA ILE A 364 -5.97 -14.35 -17.79
C ILE A 364 -4.64 -14.99 -18.21
N GLY A 365 -3.59 -14.84 -17.40
CA GLY A 365 -2.27 -15.41 -17.70
C GLY A 365 -2.26 -16.93 -17.67
N HIS A 366 -3.15 -17.57 -16.90
CA HIS A 366 -3.31 -19.02 -16.90
C HIS A 366 -4.07 -19.54 -18.14
N GLN A 367 -5.09 -18.80 -18.61
CA GLN A 367 -5.94 -19.23 -19.73
C GLN A 367 -5.34 -18.90 -21.10
N PHE A 368 -4.59 -17.81 -21.20
CA PHE A 368 -4.00 -17.33 -22.44
C PHE A 368 -2.48 -17.32 -22.35
N ASP A 369 -1.89 -16.14 -22.19
CA ASP A 369 -0.46 -15.96 -21.98
C ASP A 369 -0.18 -14.70 -21.14
N LEU A 370 1.08 -14.54 -20.73
CA LEU A 370 1.51 -13.43 -19.89
C LEU A 370 1.44 -12.08 -20.62
N ARG A 371 1.68 -12.04 -21.93
CA ARG A 371 1.59 -10.82 -22.73
C ARG A 371 0.15 -10.36 -22.87
N THR A 372 -0.78 -11.28 -23.11
CA THR A 372 -2.22 -10.99 -23.14
C THR A 372 -2.68 -10.41 -21.82
N ALA A 373 -2.23 -10.96 -20.68
CA ALA A 373 -2.52 -10.39 -19.37
C ALA A 373 -1.99 -8.95 -19.23
N GLY A 374 -0.77 -8.69 -19.69
CA GLY A 374 -0.18 -7.35 -19.71
C GLY A 374 -0.99 -6.37 -20.58
N PHE A 375 -1.37 -6.77 -21.79
CA PHE A 375 -2.20 -5.92 -22.66
C PHE A 375 -3.58 -5.63 -22.07
N VAL A 376 -4.21 -6.57 -21.38
CA VAL A 376 -5.49 -6.35 -20.71
C VAL A 376 -5.34 -5.31 -19.59
N ILE A 377 -4.27 -5.39 -18.78
CA ILE A 377 -3.99 -4.35 -17.76
C ILE A 377 -3.84 -2.98 -18.43
N ALA A 378 -3.01 -2.89 -19.47
CA ALA A 378 -2.75 -1.64 -20.18
C ALA A 378 -4.02 -1.07 -20.83
N ALA A 379 -4.83 -1.90 -21.46
CA ALA A 379 -6.09 -1.49 -22.09
C ALA A 379 -7.12 -1.01 -21.07
N LEU A 380 -7.31 -1.73 -19.96
CA LEU A 380 -8.22 -1.34 -18.90
C LEU A 380 -7.79 -0.01 -18.26
N TRP A 381 -6.48 0.15 -18.02
CA TRP A 381 -5.96 1.41 -17.49
C TRP A 381 -6.11 2.57 -18.49
N ALA A 382 -5.76 2.35 -19.77
CA ALA A 382 -5.94 3.35 -20.81
C ALA A 382 -7.40 3.77 -20.98
N LEU A 383 -8.35 2.81 -20.92
CA LEU A 383 -9.77 3.10 -20.94
C LEU A 383 -10.20 3.95 -19.73
N GLY A 384 -9.74 3.58 -18.51
CA GLY A 384 -9.97 4.37 -17.30
C GLY A 384 -9.41 5.78 -17.41
N ALA A 385 -8.21 5.93 -17.97
CA ALA A 385 -7.58 7.23 -18.21
C ALA A 385 -8.36 8.07 -19.22
N VAL A 386 -8.81 7.48 -20.32
CA VAL A 386 -9.65 8.18 -21.33
C VAL A 386 -10.95 8.67 -20.67
N VAL A 387 -11.65 7.79 -19.95
CA VAL A 387 -12.88 8.16 -19.23
C VAL A 387 -12.59 9.30 -18.24
N ALA A 388 -11.50 9.25 -17.50
CA ALA A 388 -11.12 10.28 -16.54
C ALA A 388 -10.81 11.64 -17.21
N VAL A 389 -10.13 11.66 -18.34
CA VAL A 389 -9.82 12.90 -19.08
C VAL A 389 -11.10 13.57 -19.58
N PHE A 390 -12.12 12.78 -19.96
CA PHE A 390 -13.38 13.32 -20.47
C PHE A 390 -14.46 13.49 -19.41
N ALA A 391 -14.27 12.98 -18.19
CA ALA A 391 -15.23 13.12 -17.10
C ALA A 391 -15.48 14.60 -16.75
N PRO A 392 -16.75 15.08 -16.72
CA PRO A 392 -17.06 16.48 -16.43
C PRO A 392 -16.53 16.95 -15.07
N SER A 393 -16.58 16.10 -14.05
CA SER A 393 -16.07 16.36 -12.69
C SER A 393 -14.55 16.54 -12.62
N LEU A 394 -13.80 15.97 -13.56
CA LEU A 394 -12.34 16.05 -13.66
C LEU A 394 -11.86 17.07 -14.70
N ARG A 395 -12.78 17.71 -15.40
CA ARG A 395 -12.43 18.78 -16.36
C ARG A 395 -12.16 20.14 -15.70
N ARG A 396 -12.86 20.44 -14.61
CA ARG A 396 -12.79 21.73 -13.89
C ARG A 396 -12.29 21.51 -12.47
N LEU A 397 -11.05 21.00 -12.34
CA LEU A 397 -10.47 20.62 -11.05
C LEU A 397 -10.38 21.77 -10.04
N GLU A 398 -10.32 23.02 -10.51
CA GLU A 398 -10.25 24.21 -9.66
C GLU A 398 -11.63 24.59 -9.08
N LEU A 399 -12.70 24.47 -9.87
CA LEU A 399 -14.08 24.79 -9.44
C LEU A 399 -14.73 23.65 -8.67
N ALA A 400 -14.41 22.40 -9.01
CA ALA A 400 -15.03 21.22 -8.39
C ALA A 400 -14.60 21.00 -6.93
N ALA A 401 -13.47 21.54 -6.50
CA ALA A 401 -13.04 21.53 -5.11
C ALA A 401 -13.90 22.45 -4.25
N ASP A 402 -14.21 23.65 -4.74
CA ASP A 402 -15.02 24.65 -4.03
C ASP A 402 -16.50 24.26 -3.95
N GLU A 403 -17.09 23.80 -5.06
CA GLU A 403 -18.49 23.34 -5.13
C GLU A 403 -18.73 22.09 -4.26
N GLY A 404 -17.81 21.13 -4.27
CA GLY A 404 -17.93 19.90 -3.47
C GLY A 404 -17.91 20.16 -1.96
N THR A 405 -17.15 21.15 -1.52
CA THR A 405 -17.11 21.52 -0.10
C THR A 405 -18.40 22.21 0.35
N ALA A 406 -19.00 23.02 -0.53
CA ALA A 406 -20.26 23.72 -0.26
C ALA A 406 -21.44 22.75 -0.19
N GLU A 407 -21.54 21.81 -1.14
CA GLU A 407 -22.62 20.81 -1.20
C GLU A 407 -22.61 19.85 0.00
N ILE A 408 -21.44 19.41 0.44
CA ILE A 408 -21.33 18.56 1.66
C ILE A 408 -21.66 19.36 2.91
N ALA A 409 -21.32 20.65 2.96
CA ALA A 409 -21.66 21.51 4.09
C ALA A 409 -23.16 21.75 4.20
N GLU A 410 -23.88 21.93 3.10
CA GLU A 410 -25.35 22.06 3.05
C GLU A 410 -26.03 20.76 3.47
N GLU A 411 -25.60 19.60 2.97
CA GLU A 411 -26.17 18.29 3.33
C GLU A 411 -26.04 17.98 4.83
N LEU A 412 -24.94 18.46 5.48
CA LEU A 412 -24.74 18.32 6.92
C LEU A 412 -25.59 19.28 7.76
N VAL A 413 -26.05 20.38 7.20
CA VAL A 413 -26.94 21.35 7.88
C VAL A 413 -28.38 20.85 7.83
N ASP A 414 -28.80 20.25 6.74
CA ASP A 414 -30.17 19.71 6.56
C ASP A 414 -30.42 18.40 7.33
N GLU A 415 -29.38 17.64 7.69
CA GLU A 415 -29.48 16.41 8.51
C GLU A 415 -29.48 16.68 10.03
N LYS A 416 -29.41 17.94 10.50
CA LYS A 416 -29.58 18.22 11.93
C LYS A 416 -31.07 18.28 12.27
N PRO A 417 -31.53 17.36 13.18
CA PRO A 417 -32.92 17.32 13.65
C PRO A 417 -33.34 18.55 14.45
#